data_0c194866aeadd6d26e6f3c1f448a4d83
#
_entry.id   0c194866aeadd6d26e6f3c1f448a4d83
#
_cell.length_a   1.000
_cell.length_b   1.000
_cell.length_c   1.000
_cell.angle_alpha   90.00
_cell.angle_beta   90.00
_cell.angle_gamma   90.00
#
_symmetry.space_group_name_H-M   'P 1'
#
loop_
_entity.id
_entity.type
_entity.pdbx_description
1 polymer ?
#
loop_
_entity_poly.entity_id
_entity_poly.type
_entity_poly.pdbx_seq_one_letter_code
_entity_poly.pdbx_strand_id
1 'polypeptide(L)'
;MPGTIAPKKEVIRIAALGDLHHGRTVTPGTLQPLVAQIRDEADILVLAGDLTDYGLPDEARALARELSGLKIPAVGVLGNHDFESHQQDEIRKILLDAGVVTLDGDTTEIHGIGFAGVKGFAGGFGRGALGPWGEEIIKRFVHECIEEALKLESALARLRTDRVVAILHYAPIQETVEGEPREIYPFLGCSRLEEPLTRFPVSAVFHGHAHHGRPEGRTRTNVPVYNVSISLMRELTPDRPFRLVDVNLTESAEVPDRRRGADRRALESTIQGS
;
A
#
# COMPACT_ATOMS: atom_id res chain seq x y z
N MET A 1 -16.79 10.92 39.15
CA MET A 1 -16.62 9.54 38.70
C MET A 1 -15.47 9.54 37.71
N PRO A 2 -14.31 8.92 37.98
CA PRO A 2 -13.28 8.77 36.95
C PRO A 2 -13.83 7.80 35.90
N GLY A 3 -13.85 8.26 34.63
CA GLY A 3 -14.29 7.43 33.52
C GLY A 3 -13.40 6.21 33.38
N THR A 4 -14.00 5.04 33.34
CA THR A 4 -13.32 3.77 33.06
C THR A 4 -12.72 3.88 31.65
N ILE A 5 -11.39 4.03 31.57
CA ILE A 5 -10.67 3.95 30.29
C ILE A 5 -10.84 2.52 29.80
N ALA A 6 -11.52 2.34 28.67
CA ALA A 6 -11.63 1.03 28.05
C ALA A 6 -10.23 0.45 27.85
N PRO A 7 -10.00 -0.85 28.08
CA PRO A 7 -8.69 -1.47 27.90
C PRO A 7 -8.22 -1.24 26.44
N LYS A 8 -7.00 -0.73 26.29
CA LYS A 8 -6.40 -0.50 24.97
C LYS A 8 -6.25 -1.87 24.29
N LYS A 9 -6.80 -2.01 23.10
CA LYS A 9 -6.71 -3.26 22.34
C LYS A 9 -5.22 -3.55 22.03
N GLU A 10 -4.74 -4.74 22.35
CA GLU A 10 -3.34 -5.11 22.15
C GLU A 10 -3.03 -5.53 20.71
N VAL A 11 -4.04 -6.06 20.02
CA VAL A 11 -3.96 -6.47 18.62
C VAL A 11 -5.00 -5.71 17.81
N ILE A 12 -4.56 -5.06 16.75
CA ILE A 12 -5.42 -4.35 15.79
C ILE A 12 -5.47 -5.17 14.51
N ARG A 13 -6.67 -5.53 14.09
CA ARG A 13 -6.90 -6.27 12.85
C ARG A 13 -7.18 -5.34 11.69
N ILE A 14 -6.36 -5.43 10.64
CA ILE A 14 -6.48 -4.66 9.41
C ILE A 14 -7.07 -5.55 8.33
N ALA A 15 -8.19 -5.14 7.73
CA ALA A 15 -8.66 -5.67 6.45
C ALA A 15 -8.07 -4.80 5.33
N ALA A 16 -7.53 -5.44 4.30
CA ALA A 16 -6.93 -4.72 3.17
C ALA A 16 -7.41 -5.28 1.84
N LEU A 17 -7.76 -4.40 0.92
CA LEU A 17 -8.11 -4.69 -0.46
C LEU A 17 -7.80 -3.50 -1.37
N GLY A 18 -7.67 -3.75 -2.67
CA GLY A 18 -7.46 -2.75 -3.72
C GLY A 18 -8.14 -3.16 -5.02
N ASP A 19 -8.00 -2.33 -6.05
CA ASP A 19 -8.48 -2.61 -7.41
C ASP A 19 -10.01 -2.90 -7.46
N LEU A 20 -10.77 -2.07 -6.76
CA LEU A 20 -12.23 -2.19 -6.72
C LEU A 20 -12.87 -1.89 -8.06
N HIS A 21 -12.25 -1.02 -8.87
CA HIS A 21 -12.74 -0.56 -10.17
C HIS A 21 -14.25 -0.26 -10.15
N HIS A 22 -14.67 0.49 -9.12
CA HIS A 22 -16.09 0.77 -8.93
C HIS A 22 -16.57 1.78 -9.97
N GLY A 23 -17.07 1.26 -11.09
CA GLY A 23 -17.51 2.02 -12.25
C GLY A 23 -19.03 2.13 -12.38
N ARG A 24 -19.47 2.82 -13.44
CA ARG A 24 -20.89 3.07 -13.72
C ARG A 24 -21.71 1.81 -13.98
N THR A 25 -21.07 0.73 -14.39
CA THR A 25 -21.72 -0.56 -14.70
C THR A 25 -21.91 -1.44 -13.46
N VAL A 26 -21.31 -1.08 -12.32
CA VAL A 26 -21.46 -1.83 -11.07
C VAL A 26 -22.85 -1.60 -10.49
N THR A 27 -23.56 -2.69 -10.24
CA THR A 27 -24.89 -2.62 -9.63
C THR A 27 -24.79 -2.08 -8.20
N PRO A 28 -25.59 -1.05 -7.84
CA PRO A 28 -25.62 -0.54 -6.47
C PRO A 28 -25.90 -1.66 -5.44
N GLY A 29 -25.18 -1.63 -4.33
CA GLY A 29 -25.28 -2.64 -3.26
C GLY A 29 -24.34 -3.85 -3.43
N THR A 30 -23.60 -3.94 -4.53
CA THR A 30 -22.70 -5.08 -4.80
C THR A 30 -21.61 -5.26 -3.75
N LEU A 31 -21.08 -4.15 -3.19
CA LEU A 31 -20.03 -4.20 -2.16
C LEU A 31 -20.59 -4.27 -0.73
N GLN A 32 -21.86 -4.05 -0.51
CA GLN A 32 -22.43 -4.00 0.84
C GLN A 32 -22.21 -5.28 1.67
N PRO A 33 -22.35 -6.51 1.11
CA PRO A 33 -22.04 -7.72 1.86
C PRO A 33 -20.56 -7.79 2.29
N LEU A 34 -19.66 -7.39 1.39
CA LEU A 34 -18.22 -7.33 1.66
C LEU A 34 -17.91 -6.29 2.75
N VAL A 35 -18.49 -5.10 2.66
CA VAL A 35 -18.35 -4.02 3.64
C VAL A 35 -18.86 -4.46 5.02
N ALA A 36 -20.00 -5.18 5.08
CA ALA A 36 -20.52 -5.72 6.32
C ALA A 36 -19.55 -6.75 6.93
N GLN A 37 -19.01 -7.67 6.12
CA GLN A 37 -18.04 -8.65 6.58
C GLN A 37 -16.76 -7.98 7.10
N ILE A 38 -16.20 -7.00 6.39
CA ILE A 38 -15.03 -6.22 6.82
C ILE A 38 -15.30 -5.54 8.16
N ARG A 39 -16.44 -4.86 8.30
CA ARG A 39 -16.83 -4.19 9.54
C ARG A 39 -16.87 -5.14 10.74
N ASP A 40 -17.35 -6.36 10.54
CA ASP A 40 -17.53 -7.34 11.59
C ASP A 40 -16.23 -8.08 11.96
N GLU A 41 -15.25 -8.14 11.02
CA GLU A 41 -14.00 -8.89 11.18
C GLU A 41 -12.76 -8.00 11.46
N ALA A 42 -12.81 -6.70 11.20
CA ALA A 42 -11.64 -5.81 11.26
C ALA A 42 -11.86 -4.55 12.10
N ASP A 43 -10.75 -3.91 12.48
CA ASP A 43 -10.71 -2.64 13.21
C ASP A 43 -10.41 -1.46 12.28
N ILE A 44 -9.73 -1.71 11.16
CA ILE A 44 -9.31 -0.70 10.17
C ILE A 44 -9.47 -1.32 8.79
N LEU A 45 -9.94 -0.52 7.84
CA LEU A 45 -9.93 -0.84 6.41
C LEU A 45 -8.78 -0.11 5.72
N VAL A 46 -7.96 -0.84 4.95
CA VAL A 46 -6.94 -0.32 4.04
C VAL A 46 -7.39 -0.50 2.60
N LEU A 47 -7.28 0.56 1.80
CA LEU A 47 -7.63 0.60 0.38
C LEU A 47 -6.37 0.90 -0.46
N ALA A 48 -5.96 -0.06 -1.28
CA ALA A 48 -4.68 -0.03 -2.02
C ALA A 48 -4.81 0.47 -3.47
N GLY A 49 -5.64 1.49 -3.71
CA GLY A 49 -5.79 2.16 -5.00
C GLY A 49 -6.74 1.48 -5.98
N ASP A 50 -6.90 2.10 -7.15
CA ASP A 50 -7.87 1.77 -8.21
C ASP A 50 -9.28 1.56 -7.62
N LEU A 51 -9.72 2.60 -6.92
CA LEU A 51 -11.00 2.61 -6.22
C LEU A 51 -12.15 2.84 -7.20
N THR A 52 -11.92 3.69 -8.21
CA THR A 52 -12.82 3.98 -9.33
C THR A 52 -12.30 3.33 -10.61
N ASP A 53 -13.15 3.24 -11.63
CA ASP A 53 -12.81 2.59 -12.91
C ASP A 53 -12.20 3.58 -13.91
N TYR A 54 -12.74 4.79 -14.00
CA TYR A 54 -12.29 5.84 -14.92
C TYR A 54 -11.92 7.16 -14.23
N GLY A 55 -11.74 7.15 -12.93
CA GLY A 55 -11.38 8.36 -12.19
C GLY A 55 -12.47 9.44 -12.22
N LEU A 56 -13.74 9.05 -12.23
CA LEU A 56 -14.86 9.96 -12.30
C LEU A 56 -15.46 10.24 -10.92
N PRO A 57 -15.81 11.50 -10.59
CA PRO A 57 -16.44 11.83 -9.32
C PRO A 57 -17.75 11.07 -9.05
N ASP A 58 -18.52 10.74 -10.08
CA ASP A 58 -19.75 9.96 -9.91
C ASP A 58 -19.49 8.52 -9.48
N GLU A 59 -18.38 7.93 -9.93
CA GLU A 59 -17.92 6.61 -9.49
C GLU A 59 -17.48 6.66 -8.03
N ALA A 60 -16.73 7.70 -7.65
CA ALA A 60 -16.34 7.92 -6.24
C ALA A 60 -17.57 8.12 -5.33
N ARG A 61 -18.60 8.88 -5.79
CA ARG A 61 -19.88 9.03 -5.05
C ARG A 61 -20.64 7.71 -4.92
N ALA A 62 -20.58 6.86 -5.95
CA ALA A 62 -21.19 5.53 -5.91
C ALA A 62 -20.45 4.64 -4.91
N LEU A 63 -19.11 4.59 -4.94
CA LEU A 63 -18.31 3.87 -3.98
C LEU A 63 -18.54 4.38 -2.55
N ALA A 64 -18.61 5.69 -2.33
CA ALA A 64 -18.89 6.28 -1.02
C ALA A 64 -20.23 5.78 -0.44
N ARG A 65 -21.26 5.59 -1.27
CA ARG A 65 -22.54 4.99 -0.84
C ARG A 65 -22.38 3.52 -0.43
N GLU A 66 -21.58 2.74 -1.17
CA GLU A 66 -21.27 1.35 -0.78
C GLU A 66 -20.57 1.26 0.57
N LEU A 67 -19.64 2.18 0.83
CA LEU A 67 -18.85 2.23 2.08
C LEU A 67 -19.63 2.81 3.27
N SER A 68 -20.83 3.36 3.10
CA SER A 68 -21.57 4.05 4.16
C SER A 68 -21.89 3.19 5.39
N GLY A 69 -21.88 1.86 5.25
CA GLY A 69 -22.10 0.88 6.32
C GLY A 69 -20.85 0.45 7.08
N LEU A 70 -19.66 0.96 6.72
CA LEU A 70 -18.38 0.46 7.21
C LEU A 70 -18.19 0.64 8.74
N LYS A 71 -18.47 1.83 9.28
CA LYS A 71 -18.41 2.19 10.73
C LYS A 71 -17.04 1.96 11.42
N ILE A 72 -16.00 1.58 10.70
CA ILE A 72 -14.62 1.50 11.17
C ILE A 72 -13.78 2.50 10.36
N PRO A 73 -12.65 2.99 10.90
CA PRO A 73 -11.75 3.87 10.15
C PRO A 73 -11.29 3.24 8.84
N ALA A 74 -11.21 4.06 7.78
CA ALA A 74 -10.68 3.65 6.48
C ALA A 74 -9.57 4.59 6.05
N VAL A 75 -8.48 4.02 5.55
CA VAL A 75 -7.32 4.74 5.01
C VAL A 75 -6.85 4.06 3.72
N GLY A 76 -6.38 4.83 2.77
CA GLY A 76 -5.89 4.24 1.51
C GLY A 76 -5.10 5.22 0.66
N VAL A 77 -4.79 4.77 -0.54
CA VAL A 77 -4.18 5.57 -1.60
C VAL A 77 -5.07 5.52 -2.85
N LEU A 78 -4.86 6.42 -3.78
CA LEU A 78 -5.43 6.31 -5.13
C LEU A 78 -4.51 5.45 -6.00
N GLY A 79 -5.09 4.80 -7.02
CA GLY A 79 -4.36 4.07 -8.05
C GLY A 79 -4.36 4.80 -9.39
N ASN A 80 -3.82 4.18 -10.44
CA ASN A 80 -3.73 4.83 -11.75
C ASN A 80 -5.09 5.08 -12.41
N HIS A 81 -6.07 4.21 -12.21
CA HIS A 81 -7.43 4.43 -12.72
C HIS A 81 -8.12 5.65 -12.09
N ASP A 82 -7.82 5.93 -10.82
CA ASP A 82 -8.36 7.11 -10.13
C ASP A 82 -7.83 8.44 -10.72
N PHE A 83 -6.70 8.40 -11.48
CA PHE A 83 -6.12 9.54 -12.18
C PHE A 83 -6.54 9.65 -13.66
N GLU A 84 -7.25 8.67 -14.22
CA GLU A 84 -7.58 8.58 -15.65
C GLU A 84 -8.25 9.84 -16.19
N SER A 85 -9.19 10.42 -15.44
CA SER A 85 -9.96 11.61 -15.84
C SER A 85 -9.38 12.93 -15.30
N HIS A 86 -8.18 12.95 -14.70
CA HIS A 86 -7.56 14.14 -14.10
C HIS A 86 -8.43 14.85 -13.04
N GLN A 87 -9.29 14.09 -12.33
CA GLN A 87 -10.21 14.59 -11.30
C GLN A 87 -9.91 14.01 -9.91
N GLN A 88 -8.69 13.56 -9.68
CA GLN A 88 -8.25 12.89 -8.44
C GLN A 88 -8.47 13.75 -7.19
N ASP A 89 -8.37 15.08 -7.28
CA ASP A 89 -8.61 15.97 -6.14
C ASP A 89 -10.08 15.97 -5.70
N GLU A 90 -11.01 15.94 -6.65
CA GLU A 90 -12.43 15.82 -6.33
C GLU A 90 -12.77 14.43 -5.78
N ILE A 91 -12.17 13.37 -6.33
CA ILE A 91 -12.29 12.00 -5.81
C ILE A 91 -11.83 11.94 -4.36
N ARG A 92 -10.64 12.46 -4.05
CA ARG A 92 -10.11 12.52 -2.68
C ARG A 92 -11.06 13.21 -1.72
N LYS A 93 -11.65 14.33 -2.15
CA LYS A 93 -12.62 15.06 -1.34
C LYS A 93 -13.88 14.25 -1.08
N ILE A 94 -14.46 13.61 -2.10
CA ILE A 94 -15.65 12.76 -1.97
C ILE A 94 -15.39 11.59 -1.01
N LEU A 95 -14.22 10.94 -1.12
CA LEU A 95 -13.82 9.84 -0.25
C LEU A 95 -13.59 10.31 1.18
N LEU A 96 -12.98 11.47 1.37
CA LEU A 96 -12.78 12.07 2.70
C LEU A 96 -14.13 12.40 3.36
N ASP A 97 -15.06 12.99 2.62
CA ASP A 97 -16.43 13.27 3.10
C ASP A 97 -17.18 11.98 3.48
N ALA A 98 -16.81 10.84 2.88
CA ALA A 98 -17.32 9.51 3.20
C ALA A 98 -16.55 8.82 4.35
N GLY A 99 -15.55 9.46 4.95
CA GLY A 99 -14.76 8.93 6.07
C GLY A 99 -13.54 8.08 5.66
N VAL A 100 -13.13 8.13 4.38
CA VAL A 100 -11.92 7.48 3.88
C VAL A 100 -10.79 8.49 3.76
N VAL A 101 -9.73 8.33 4.54
CA VAL A 101 -8.52 9.17 4.47
C VAL A 101 -7.63 8.66 3.34
N THR A 102 -7.46 9.44 2.27
CA THR A 102 -6.55 9.09 1.16
C THR A 102 -5.21 9.78 1.32
N LEU A 103 -4.12 9.01 1.29
CA LEU A 103 -2.74 9.46 1.44
C LEU A 103 -2.06 9.63 0.08
N ASP A 104 -1.20 10.65 -0.04
CA ASP A 104 -0.32 10.88 -1.20
C ASP A 104 0.98 11.56 -0.74
N GLY A 105 1.83 10.79 -0.08
CA GLY A 105 2.97 11.33 0.66
C GLY A 105 2.59 11.91 2.02
N ASP A 106 1.33 11.74 2.43
CA ASP A 106 0.82 12.14 3.75
C ASP A 106 0.87 10.96 4.74
N THR A 107 0.55 11.26 6.00
CA THR A 107 0.49 10.28 7.08
C THR A 107 -0.76 10.47 7.91
N THR A 108 -1.22 9.38 8.51
CA THR A 108 -2.26 9.41 9.55
C THR A 108 -1.94 8.40 10.63
N GLU A 109 -2.51 8.57 11.82
CA GLU A 109 -2.43 7.61 12.91
C GLU A 109 -3.83 7.12 13.28
N ILE A 110 -4.02 5.80 13.31
CA ILE A 110 -5.27 5.15 13.66
C ILE A 110 -4.98 4.03 14.64
N HIS A 111 -5.61 4.04 15.81
CA HIS A 111 -5.45 3.03 16.87
C HIS A 111 -3.99 2.77 17.31
N GLY A 112 -3.12 3.79 17.22
CA GLY A 112 -1.70 3.68 17.57
C GLY A 112 -0.81 3.07 16.47
N ILE A 113 -1.36 2.88 15.29
CA ILE A 113 -0.61 2.49 14.08
C ILE A 113 -0.45 3.72 13.18
N GLY A 114 0.77 4.02 12.78
CA GLY A 114 1.07 5.05 11.79
C GLY A 114 0.93 4.51 10.37
N PHE A 115 0.24 5.24 9.53
CA PHE A 115 0.08 4.92 8.11
C PHE A 115 0.79 5.97 7.26
N ALA A 116 1.60 5.51 6.31
CA ALA A 116 2.17 6.32 5.25
C ALA A 116 1.73 5.74 3.91
N GLY A 117 1.37 6.59 2.95
CA GLY A 117 0.88 6.10 1.67
C GLY A 117 1.25 6.98 0.50
N VAL A 118 1.50 6.34 -0.64
CA VAL A 118 1.67 6.95 -1.96
C VAL A 118 1.04 6.05 -3.00
N LYS A 119 0.67 6.63 -4.15
CA LYS A 119 0.28 5.82 -5.31
C LYS A 119 1.44 4.88 -5.72
N GLY A 120 2.66 5.37 -5.71
CA GLY A 120 3.80 4.74 -6.35
C GLY A 120 3.77 4.92 -7.85
N PHE A 121 4.72 4.28 -8.56
CA PHE A 121 4.79 4.35 -10.01
C PHE A 121 5.53 3.14 -10.60
N ALA A 122 5.40 3.00 -11.90
CA ALA A 122 6.08 2.01 -12.74
C ALA A 122 7.60 2.28 -12.83
N GLY A 123 8.37 1.32 -13.34
CA GLY A 123 9.82 1.49 -13.53
C GLY A 123 10.61 0.19 -13.57
N GLY A 124 9.99 -0.91 -13.13
CA GLY A 124 10.58 -2.26 -13.18
C GLY A 124 11.45 -2.61 -11.98
N PHE A 125 11.96 -3.83 -11.99
CA PHE A 125 12.55 -4.45 -10.82
C PHE A 125 14.01 -4.88 -11.05
N GLY A 126 14.83 -4.74 -9.99
CA GLY A 126 16.20 -5.21 -9.95
C GLY A 126 17.04 -4.69 -11.10
N ARG A 127 17.74 -5.60 -11.81
CA ARG A 127 18.59 -5.25 -12.96
C ARG A 127 17.80 -4.83 -14.20
N GLY A 128 16.51 -5.16 -14.27
CA GLY A 128 15.59 -4.77 -15.33
C GLY A 128 14.90 -3.44 -15.08
N ALA A 129 15.19 -2.75 -13.97
CA ALA A 129 14.63 -1.44 -13.71
C ALA A 129 15.11 -0.40 -14.72
N LEU A 130 14.17 0.46 -15.15
CA LEU A 130 14.46 1.54 -16.09
C LEU A 130 15.37 2.59 -15.43
N GLY A 131 16.34 3.09 -16.22
CA GLY A 131 17.23 4.19 -15.84
C GLY A 131 16.89 5.49 -16.59
N PRO A 132 17.30 6.65 -16.06
CA PRO A 132 16.97 7.98 -16.60
C PRO A 132 17.93 8.37 -17.75
N TRP A 133 17.95 7.60 -18.82
CA TRP A 133 18.78 7.87 -19.99
C TRP A 133 17.95 7.89 -21.27
N GLY A 134 18.56 8.41 -22.36
CA GLY A 134 17.91 8.53 -23.67
C GLY A 134 16.96 9.73 -23.75
N GLU A 135 15.80 9.53 -24.31
CA GLU A 135 14.80 10.54 -24.59
C GLU A 135 14.22 11.16 -23.31
N GLU A 136 13.83 12.43 -23.42
CA GLU A 136 13.28 13.20 -22.31
C GLU A 136 12.04 12.55 -21.67
N ILE A 137 11.21 11.91 -22.49
CA ILE A 137 10.00 11.23 -21.97
C ILE A 137 10.36 10.03 -21.08
N ILE A 138 11.40 9.29 -21.39
CA ILE A 138 11.90 8.18 -20.57
C ILE A 138 12.48 8.71 -19.25
N LYS A 139 13.24 9.80 -19.32
CA LYS A 139 13.76 10.45 -18.12
C LYS A 139 12.65 10.91 -17.18
N ARG A 140 11.59 11.54 -17.71
CA ARG A 140 10.42 11.95 -16.93
C ARG A 140 9.70 10.76 -16.33
N PHE A 141 9.51 9.69 -17.08
CA PHE A 141 8.90 8.45 -16.59
C PHE A 141 9.66 7.87 -15.39
N VAL A 142 10.97 7.80 -15.46
CA VAL A 142 11.82 7.31 -14.36
C VAL A 142 11.83 8.30 -13.20
N HIS A 143 11.79 9.60 -13.50
CA HIS A 143 11.76 10.64 -12.47
C HIS A 143 10.49 10.57 -11.60
N GLU A 144 9.34 10.33 -12.21
CA GLU A 144 8.08 10.09 -11.49
C GLU A 144 8.20 8.97 -10.46
N CYS A 145 8.82 7.84 -10.84
CA CYS A 145 9.08 6.74 -9.90
C CYS A 145 10.00 7.15 -8.74
N ILE A 146 11.01 7.98 -9.01
CA ILE A 146 11.92 8.49 -7.97
C ILE A 146 11.17 9.43 -7.03
N GLU A 147 10.33 10.33 -7.55
CA GLU A 147 9.55 11.26 -6.75
C GLU A 147 8.56 10.53 -5.85
N GLU A 148 7.87 9.51 -6.33
CA GLU A 148 6.97 8.70 -5.52
C GLU A 148 7.72 7.97 -4.38
N ALA A 149 8.92 7.44 -4.65
CA ALA A 149 9.75 6.84 -3.61
C ALA A 149 10.22 7.86 -2.56
N LEU A 150 10.58 9.09 -2.96
CA LEU A 150 10.95 10.18 -2.07
C LEU A 150 9.76 10.70 -1.25
N LYS A 151 8.57 10.77 -1.84
CA LYS A 151 7.33 11.08 -1.10
C LYS A 151 7.10 10.06 0.01
N LEU A 152 7.22 8.75 -0.30
CA LEU A 152 7.07 7.68 0.68
C LEU A 152 8.13 7.80 1.79
N GLU A 153 9.39 8.03 1.44
CA GLU A 153 10.47 8.21 2.40
C GLU A 153 10.19 9.39 3.34
N SER A 154 9.77 10.52 2.78
CA SER A 154 9.39 11.71 3.55
C SER A 154 8.20 11.45 4.49
N ALA A 155 7.20 10.70 4.04
CA ALA A 155 6.06 10.31 4.86
C ALA A 155 6.49 9.41 6.03
N LEU A 156 7.24 8.34 5.76
CA LEU A 156 7.74 7.43 6.79
C LEU A 156 8.61 8.14 7.82
N ALA A 157 9.43 9.10 7.41
CA ALA A 157 10.29 9.88 8.30
C ALA A 157 9.52 10.75 9.31
N ARG A 158 8.26 11.09 9.04
CA ARG A 158 7.40 11.89 9.94
C ARG A 158 6.71 11.08 11.02
N LEU A 159 6.53 9.78 10.80
CA LEU A 159 5.85 8.91 11.77
C LEU A 159 6.69 8.72 13.04
N ARG A 160 6.00 8.63 14.18
CA ARG A 160 6.61 8.44 15.51
C ARG A 160 6.00 7.27 16.27
N THR A 161 5.09 6.53 15.62
CA THR A 161 4.46 5.34 16.19
C THR A 161 5.40 4.13 16.12
N ASP A 162 5.26 3.20 17.07
CA ASP A 162 6.05 1.97 17.13
C ASP A 162 5.65 0.98 16.02
N ARG A 163 4.43 1.12 15.50
CA ARG A 163 3.89 0.32 14.40
C ARG A 163 3.62 1.22 13.21
N VAL A 164 4.17 0.85 12.08
CA VAL A 164 4.05 1.59 10.83
C VAL A 164 3.58 0.66 9.72
N VAL A 165 2.57 1.08 8.99
CA VAL A 165 2.05 0.41 7.80
C VAL A 165 2.23 1.32 6.60
N ALA A 166 2.79 0.78 5.53
CA ALA A 166 2.88 1.48 4.25
C ALA A 166 1.80 0.99 3.30
N ILE A 167 1.15 1.93 2.59
CA ILE A 167 0.12 1.66 1.60
C ILE A 167 0.60 2.21 0.26
N LEU A 168 0.62 1.34 -0.75
CA LEU A 168 0.95 1.67 -2.13
C LEU A 168 -0.15 1.17 -3.06
N HIS A 169 -0.16 1.66 -4.29
CA HIS A 169 -0.91 0.99 -5.36
C HIS A 169 0.03 0.16 -6.23
N TYR A 170 1.14 0.72 -6.69
CA TYR A 170 2.16 -0.02 -7.43
C TYR A 170 3.02 -0.91 -6.54
N ALA A 171 3.42 -2.08 -7.05
CA ALA A 171 4.21 -3.06 -6.31
C ALA A 171 5.63 -2.55 -5.99
N PRO A 172 6.10 -2.68 -4.74
CA PRO A 172 7.46 -2.31 -4.37
C PRO A 172 8.50 -3.41 -4.65
N ILE A 173 8.07 -4.66 -4.80
CA ILE A 173 8.95 -5.83 -4.99
C ILE A 173 8.47 -6.71 -6.16
N GLN A 174 9.42 -7.35 -6.83
CA GLN A 174 9.12 -8.23 -7.96
C GLN A 174 8.33 -9.47 -7.54
N GLU A 175 8.57 -10.01 -6.37
CA GLU A 175 7.96 -11.25 -5.91
C GLU A 175 6.42 -11.20 -5.95
N THR A 176 5.82 -10.07 -5.61
CA THR A 176 4.35 -9.92 -5.59
C THR A 176 3.73 -9.65 -6.95
N VAL A 177 4.52 -9.45 -8.01
CA VAL A 177 4.02 -9.38 -9.40
C VAL A 177 4.25 -10.68 -10.17
N GLU A 178 4.91 -11.67 -9.57
CA GLU A 178 5.10 -12.97 -10.20
C GLU A 178 3.75 -13.69 -10.38
N GLY A 179 3.45 -14.05 -11.60
CA GLY A 179 2.15 -14.55 -12.07
C GLY A 179 1.61 -13.73 -13.23
N GLU A 180 1.94 -12.44 -13.25
CA GLU A 180 1.66 -11.56 -14.39
C GLU A 180 2.58 -11.86 -15.59
N PRO A 181 2.22 -11.48 -16.83
CA PRO A 181 3.12 -11.53 -17.97
C PRO A 181 4.40 -10.70 -17.71
N ARG A 182 5.57 -11.28 -17.97
CA ARG A 182 6.85 -10.62 -17.70
C ARG A 182 7.03 -9.31 -18.45
N GLU A 183 6.42 -9.19 -19.61
CA GLU A 183 6.45 -8.04 -20.49
C GLU A 183 5.87 -6.79 -19.86
N ILE A 184 4.94 -6.95 -18.89
CA ILE A 184 4.31 -5.83 -18.19
C ILE A 184 4.93 -5.52 -16.81
N TYR A 185 5.88 -6.31 -16.32
CA TYR A 185 6.52 -6.07 -15.03
C TYR A 185 7.03 -4.63 -14.84
N PRO A 186 7.64 -3.97 -15.87
CA PRO A 186 8.05 -2.58 -15.74
C PRO A 186 6.92 -1.59 -15.46
N PHE A 187 5.67 -1.98 -15.77
CA PHE A 187 4.49 -1.17 -15.55
C PHE A 187 3.76 -1.49 -14.25
N LEU A 188 4.09 -2.61 -13.59
CA LEU A 188 3.41 -3.06 -12.37
C LEU A 188 4.01 -2.49 -11.09
N GLY A 189 5.21 -1.95 -11.15
CA GLY A 189 5.86 -1.37 -9.98
C GLY A 189 7.33 -1.04 -10.20
N CYS A 190 8.02 -0.77 -9.10
CA CYS A 190 9.40 -0.33 -9.15
C CYS A 190 10.18 -0.69 -7.88
N SER A 191 11.38 -1.26 -8.02
CA SER A 191 12.27 -1.55 -6.89
C SER A 191 12.70 -0.32 -6.08
N ARG A 192 12.55 0.90 -6.62
CA ARG A 192 12.84 2.14 -5.87
C ARG A 192 11.86 2.37 -4.72
N LEU A 193 10.62 1.87 -4.86
CA LEU A 193 9.62 1.92 -3.79
C LEU A 193 9.98 1.03 -2.59
N GLU A 194 10.81 -0.01 -2.79
CA GLU A 194 11.31 -0.85 -1.71
C GLU A 194 12.35 -0.11 -0.84
N GLU A 195 13.12 0.81 -1.40
CA GLU A 195 14.23 1.48 -0.69
C GLU A 195 13.80 2.15 0.62
N PRO A 196 12.77 3.02 0.67
CA PRO A 196 12.30 3.60 1.92
C PRO A 196 11.75 2.55 2.89
N LEU A 197 11.07 1.51 2.39
CA LEU A 197 10.53 0.44 3.25
C LEU A 197 11.62 -0.34 4.00
N THR A 198 12.85 -0.34 3.51
CA THR A 198 13.99 -1.01 4.15
C THR A 198 14.78 -0.10 5.10
N ARG A 199 14.53 1.21 5.06
CA ARG A 199 15.22 2.21 5.90
C ARG A 199 14.47 2.53 7.19
N PHE A 200 13.15 2.35 7.19
CA PHE A 200 12.28 2.65 8.32
C PHE A 200 11.67 1.37 8.91
N PRO A 201 11.26 1.39 10.19
CA PRO A 201 10.68 0.22 10.86
C PRO A 201 9.23 -0.01 10.41
N VAL A 202 9.03 -0.45 9.16
CA VAL A 202 7.72 -0.79 8.61
C VAL A 202 7.31 -2.18 9.07
N SER A 203 6.08 -2.33 9.59
CA SER A 203 5.53 -3.59 10.08
C SER A 203 4.86 -4.41 8.97
N ALA A 204 4.24 -3.74 8.01
CA ALA A 204 3.56 -4.36 6.86
C ALA A 204 3.42 -3.36 5.72
N VAL A 205 3.37 -3.89 4.50
CA VAL A 205 3.12 -3.14 3.26
C VAL A 205 1.94 -3.75 2.53
N PHE A 206 1.01 -2.92 2.08
CA PHE A 206 -0.10 -3.33 1.22
C PHE A 206 0.00 -2.64 -0.13
N HIS A 207 -0.26 -3.38 -1.21
CA HIS A 207 -0.38 -2.82 -2.56
C HIS A 207 -1.43 -3.57 -3.39
N GLY A 208 -1.86 -2.98 -4.49
CA GLY A 208 -2.76 -3.56 -5.49
C GLY A 208 -2.08 -3.76 -6.84
N HIS A 209 -2.78 -3.42 -7.92
CA HIS A 209 -2.31 -3.30 -9.30
C HIS A 209 -1.92 -4.60 -10.00
N ALA A 210 -1.31 -5.56 -9.33
CA ALA A 210 -0.92 -6.85 -9.91
C ALA A 210 -2.04 -7.89 -9.71
N HIS A 211 -3.00 -7.93 -10.65
CA HIS A 211 -4.24 -8.70 -10.53
C HIS A 211 -4.05 -10.21 -10.52
N HIS A 212 -2.95 -10.69 -11.12
CA HIS A 212 -2.56 -12.12 -11.20
C HIS A 212 -1.21 -12.39 -10.53
N GLY A 213 -0.74 -11.45 -9.69
CA GLY A 213 0.50 -11.60 -8.96
C GLY A 213 0.43 -12.60 -7.81
N ARG A 214 1.49 -12.69 -7.01
CA ARG A 214 1.45 -13.45 -5.76
C ARG A 214 0.83 -12.63 -4.63
N PRO A 215 0.08 -13.26 -3.72
CA PRO A 215 -0.63 -12.58 -2.63
C PRO A 215 0.31 -12.00 -1.57
N GLU A 216 1.55 -12.50 -1.48
CA GLU A 216 2.52 -12.05 -0.49
C GLU A 216 3.96 -12.27 -0.94
N GLY A 217 4.85 -11.47 -0.41
CA GLY A 217 6.29 -11.53 -0.56
C GLY A 217 6.99 -10.77 0.57
N ARG A 218 8.30 -10.61 0.46
CA ARG A 218 9.08 -9.91 1.49
C ARG A 218 10.10 -8.97 0.88
N THR A 219 10.27 -7.81 1.51
CA THR A 219 11.41 -6.94 1.19
C THR A 219 12.73 -7.62 1.55
N ARG A 220 13.84 -7.10 1.03
CA ARG A 220 15.20 -7.55 1.39
C ARG A 220 15.56 -7.43 2.88
N THR A 221 14.79 -6.67 3.66
CA THR A 221 14.89 -6.58 5.14
C THR A 221 13.80 -7.35 5.86
N ASN A 222 13.14 -8.28 5.15
CA ASN A 222 12.13 -9.18 5.67
C ASN A 222 10.79 -8.53 6.07
N VAL A 223 10.49 -7.29 5.63
CA VAL A 223 9.18 -6.68 5.83
C VAL A 223 8.15 -7.40 4.96
N PRO A 224 7.01 -7.84 5.51
CA PRO A 224 5.97 -8.49 4.71
C PRO A 224 5.30 -7.49 3.77
N VAL A 225 5.11 -7.92 2.52
CA VAL A 225 4.44 -7.17 1.45
C VAL A 225 3.25 -8.01 0.96
N TYR A 226 2.07 -7.41 0.97
CA TYR A 226 0.82 -8.06 0.59
C TYR A 226 0.24 -7.40 -0.66
N ASN A 227 0.06 -8.20 -1.71
CA ASN A 227 -0.76 -7.84 -2.85
C ASN A 227 -2.22 -8.14 -2.50
N VAL A 228 -3.02 -7.09 -2.45
CA VAL A 228 -4.42 -7.15 -1.99
C VAL A 228 -5.41 -6.79 -3.10
N SER A 229 -5.01 -6.96 -4.36
CA SER A 229 -5.93 -6.81 -5.49
C SER A 229 -7.15 -7.71 -5.30
N ILE A 230 -8.35 -7.14 -5.42
CA ILE A 230 -9.61 -7.88 -5.19
C ILE A 230 -9.77 -9.03 -6.18
N SER A 231 -9.25 -8.90 -7.40
CA SER A 231 -9.27 -9.97 -8.41
C SER A 231 -8.51 -11.20 -7.92
N LEU A 232 -7.28 -10.99 -7.43
CA LEU A 232 -6.46 -12.05 -6.83
C LEU A 232 -7.11 -12.62 -5.56
N MET A 233 -7.66 -11.77 -4.70
CA MET A 233 -8.30 -12.21 -3.46
C MET A 233 -9.56 -13.03 -3.73
N ARG A 234 -10.36 -12.69 -4.74
CA ARG A 234 -11.54 -13.47 -5.15
C ARG A 234 -11.17 -14.87 -5.69
N GLU A 235 -10.03 -14.98 -6.35
CA GLU A 235 -9.53 -16.29 -6.82
C GLU A 235 -9.05 -17.17 -5.66
N LEU A 236 -8.30 -16.60 -4.71
CA LEU A 236 -7.68 -17.34 -3.61
C LEU A 236 -8.63 -17.61 -2.45
N THR A 237 -9.46 -16.64 -2.11
CA THR A 237 -10.37 -16.68 -0.96
C THR A 237 -11.73 -16.11 -1.32
N PRO A 238 -12.54 -16.79 -2.17
CA PRO A 238 -13.79 -16.26 -2.71
C PRO A 238 -14.81 -15.87 -1.63
N ASP A 239 -14.83 -16.58 -0.52
CA ASP A 239 -15.74 -16.30 0.61
C ASP A 239 -15.29 -15.07 1.45
N ARG A 240 -14.04 -14.64 1.30
CA ARG A 240 -13.46 -13.49 1.99
C ARG A 240 -12.44 -12.80 1.10
N PRO A 241 -12.87 -12.03 0.08
CA PRO A 241 -11.98 -11.46 -0.93
C PRO A 241 -11.23 -10.20 -0.43
N PHE A 242 -10.63 -10.29 0.75
CA PHE A 242 -9.73 -9.30 1.33
C PHE A 242 -8.69 -9.97 2.23
N ARG A 243 -7.56 -9.31 2.43
CA ARG A 243 -6.52 -9.79 3.34
C ARG A 243 -6.79 -9.30 4.75
N LEU A 244 -6.70 -10.20 5.74
CA LEU A 244 -6.64 -9.83 7.16
C LEU A 244 -5.21 -9.93 7.67
N VAL A 245 -4.76 -8.89 8.39
CA VAL A 245 -3.45 -8.84 9.04
C VAL A 245 -3.63 -8.33 10.46
N ASP A 246 -3.15 -9.09 11.43
CA ASP A 246 -3.13 -8.70 12.83
C ASP A 246 -1.83 -7.95 13.15
N VAL A 247 -1.93 -6.73 13.66
CA VAL A 247 -0.80 -5.91 14.12
C VAL A 247 -0.80 -5.89 15.63
N ASN A 248 0.23 -6.51 16.23
CA ASN A 248 0.42 -6.55 17.67
C ASN A 248 1.09 -5.24 18.15
N LEU A 249 0.43 -4.49 19.02
CA LEU A 249 0.93 -3.20 19.55
C LEU A 249 1.93 -3.37 20.70
N THR A 250 1.99 -4.55 21.34
CA THR A 250 2.84 -4.81 22.52
C THR A 250 4.22 -5.37 22.18
N GLU A 251 4.39 -5.97 21.01
CA GLU A 251 5.70 -6.44 20.56
C GLU A 251 6.56 -5.24 20.13
N SER A 252 7.80 -5.14 20.66
CA SER A 252 8.77 -4.16 20.17
C SER A 252 9.11 -4.45 18.70
N ALA A 253 9.07 -3.44 17.81
CA ALA A 253 9.58 -3.61 16.47
C ALA A 253 11.05 -4.03 16.54
N GLU A 254 11.43 -5.16 15.95
CA GLU A 254 12.84 -5.48 15.77
C GLU A 254 13.47 -4.41 14.89
N VAL A 255 14.25 -3.52 15.51
CA VAL A 255 15.03 -2.52 14.76
C VAL A 255 16.10 -3.31 13.99
N PRO A 256 16.17 -3.22 12.66
CA PRO A 256 17.22 -3.86 11.89
C PRO A 256 18.57 -3.39 12.43
N ASP A 257 19.40 -4.35 12.89
CA ASP A 257 20.74 -4.04 13.43
C ASP A 257 21.63 -3.43 12.34
N ARG A 258 21.75 -2.11 12.37
CA ARG A 258 22.57 -1.32 11.43
C ARG A 258 24.07 -1.68 11.50
N ARG A 259 24.52 -2.47 12.48
CA ARG A 259 25.94 -2.81 12.69
C ARG A 259 26.39 -4.02 11.89
N ARG A 260 25.49 -4.91 11.47
CA ARG A 260 25.87 -6.11 10.68
C ARG A 260 26.30 -5.82 9.23
N GLY A 261 26.00 -4.65 8.69
CA GLY A 261 26.42 -4.27 7.33
C GLY A 261 27.82 -3.65 7.22
N ALA A 262 28.38 -3.12 8.32
CA ALA A 262 29.68 -2.46 8.33
C ALA A 262 30.85 -3.45 8.45
N ASP A 263 30.67 -4.58 9.15
CA ASP A 263 31.76 -5.55 9.40
C ASP A 263 32.12 -6.43 8.18
N ARG A 264 31.21 -6.61 7.23
CA ARG A 264 31.55 -7.38 6.01
C ARG A 264 32.49 -6.65 5.04
N ARG A 265 32.44 -5.32 4.99
CA ARG A 265 33.35 -4.53 4.10
C ARG A 265 34.75 -4.39 4.67
N ALA A 266 34.94 -4.50 5.98
CA ALA A 266 36.25 -4.45 6.62
C ALA A 266 37.05 -5.76 6.44
N LEU A 267 36.37 -6.90 6.29
CA LEU A 267 37.00 -8.20 6.09
C LEU A 267 37.44 -8.46 4.65
N GLU A 268 36.78 -7.86 3.66
CA GLU A 268 37.16 -8.03 2.24
C GLU A 268 38.35 -7.17 1.82
N SER A 269 38.66 -6.07 2.53
CA SER A 269 39.84 -5.24 2.24
C SER A 269 41.15 -5.80 2.78
N THR A 270 41.12 -6.82 3.66
CA THR A 270 42.32 -7.39 4.26
C THR A 270 42.85 -8.61 3.47
N ILE A 271 42.08 -9.14 2.53
CA ILE A 271 42.45 -10.36 1.76
C ILE A 271 43.10 -10.00 0.39
N GLN A 272 43.03 -8.74 -0.06
CA GLN A 272 43.64 -8.30 -1.34
C GLN A 272 45.00 -7.60 -1.21
N GLY A 273 45.64 -7.68 -0.07
CA GLY A 273 46.96 -7.08 0.20
C GLY A 273 47.98 -8.07 0.75
N SER A 274 48.15 -9.24 0.10
CA SER A 274 49.28 -10.15 0.38
C SER A 274 49.70 -10.86 -0.89
#